data_4e11a282c647e796c33011d36b815bf6
#
_entry.id   4e11a282c647e796c33011d36b815bf6
#
_cell.length_a   1.000
_cell.length_b   1.000
_cell.length_c   1.000
_cell.angle_alpha   90.00
_cell.angle_beta   90.00
_cell.angle_gamma   90.00
#
_symmetry.space_group_name_H-M   'P 1'
#
loop_
_entity.id
_entity.type
_entity.pdbx_description
1 polymer ?
#
loop_
_entity_poly.entity_id
_entity_poly.type
_entity_poly.pdbx_seq_one_letter_code
_entity_poly.pdbx_strand_id
1 'polypeptide(L)'
;MTGKGYTGGKKSFGSIMLRIVIGAVIVLLLAAAVLWFVGVRYVSSTAANGLSVRFFGIVDKTGAPSRGVIRYSNGMTAKYDASTGRLEYSNGDVWEGSLSGMLKSGQGTLAHKNGDVYTGWFQNDVFEGAGKYTYANGDVYDGAFRDGKQNGTGTLTCADGSEYSGSFKDGKLDGTGTFKYADGTVYTGDFVADMREGKGEIVFSNGDRYVGDFKGDVREGSGTYTWANGEKYEGEFRGNLMNGKGVYTFPGGRVYDGYFENGVIVRTDSNGAGATDVDTSLPETGDTVGD
;
A
#
# COMPACT_ATOMS: atom_id res chain seq x y z
N MET A 1 6.30 -55.57 85.07
CA MET A 1 5.93 -55.49 83.64
C MET A 1 5.83 -54.01 83.27
N THR A 2 6.81 -53.44 82.60
CA THR A 2 6.88 -52.05 82.24
C THR A 2 6.48 -51.91 80.77
N GLY A 3 5.27 -51.36 80.53
CA GLY A 3 4.81 -51.08 79.18
C GLY A 3 5.55 -49.89 78.60
N LYS A 4 6.30 -50.07 77.43
CA LYS A 4 6.85 -49.00 76.64
C LYS A 4 5.73 -48.36 75.83
N GLY A 5 5.33 -47.13 76.19
CA GLY A 5 4.46 -46.30 75.35
C GLY A 5 5.14 -45.84 74.06
N TYR A 6 4.54 -46.21 72.97
CA TYR A 6 4.95 -45.77 71.64
C TYR A 6 4.34 -44.38 71.34
N THR A 7 5.09 -43.32 71.51
CA THR A 7 4.66 -41.96 71.11
C THR A 7 4.92 -41.74 69.61
N GLY A 8 3.96 -42.18 68.80
CA GLY A 8 3.94 -41.79 67.37
C GLY A 8 3.59 -40.30 67.21
N GLY A 9 4.59 -39.45 67.07
CA GLY A 9 4.36 -38.03 66.84
C GLY A 9 3.61 -37.80 65.50
N LYS A 10 2.35 -37.39 65.63
CA LYS A 10 1.54 -36.92 64.47
C LYS A 10 2.24 -35.71 63.88
N LYS A 11 2.90 -35.87 62.69
CA LYS A 11 3.41 -34.74 61.92
C LYS A 11 2.26 -33.78 61.64
N SER A 12 2.38 -32.53 62.06
CA SER A 12 1.38 -31.49 61.80
C SER A 12 1.11 -31.35 60.28
N PHE A 13 -0.14 -31.24 59.88
CA PHE A 13 -0.59 -31.05 58.52
C PHE A 13 0.18 -29.93 57.84
N GLY A 14 0.48 -28.85 58.56
CA GLY A 14 1.31 -27.72 58.08
C GLY A 14 2.74 -28.13 57.69
N SER A 15 3.36 -29.09 58.45
CA SER A 15 4.72 -29.56 58.10
C SER A 15 4.76 -30.43 56.83
N ILE A 16 3.67 -31.15 56.56
CA ILE A 16 3.52 -31.95 55.34
C ILE A 16 3.29 -31.04 54.14
N MET A 17 2.40 -30.06 54.26
CA MET A 17 2.15 -29.05 53.18
C MET A 17 3.41 -28.25 52.88
N LEU A 18 4.15 -27.80 53.88
CA LEU A 18 5.42 -27.11 53.71
C LEU A 18 6.45 -27.94 52.89
N ARG A 19 6.56 -29.23 53.17
CA ARG A 19 7.46 -30.15 52.45
C ARG A 19 7.03 -30.35 51.00
N ILE A 20 5.72 -30.41 50.71
CA ILE A 20 5.16 -30.51 49.37
C ILE A 20 5.49 -29.23 48.58
N VAL A 21 5.26 -28.06 49.19
CA VAL A 21 5.60 -26.76 48.55
C VAL A 21 7.09 -26.63 48.28
N ILE A 22 7.95 -26.95 49.24
CA ILE A 22 9.39 -26.94 49.07
C ILE A 22 9.81 -27.91 47.96
N GLY A 23 9.28 -29.12 47.94
CA GLY A 23 9.55 -30.11 46.88
C GLY A 23 9.15 -29.59 45.48
N ALA A 24 7.97 -28.99 45.37
CA ALA A 24 7.50 -28.38 44.11
C ALA A 24 8.39 -27.24 43.67
N VAL A 25 8.86 -26.35 44.57
CA VAL A 25 9.78 -25.28 44.29
C VAL A 25 11.13 -25.81 43.79
N ILE A 26 11.67 -26.85 44.44
CA ILE A 26 12.94 -27.50 44.03
C ILE A 26 12.81 -28.08 42.61
N VAL A 27 11.72 -28.78 42.31
CA VAL A 27 11.45 -29.34 40.98
C VAL A 27 11.39 -28.23 39.92
N LEU A 28 10.71 -27.12 40.23
CA LEU A 28 10.64 -25.96 39.33
C LEU A 28 12.02 -25.31 39.10
N LEU A 29 12.84 -25.17 40.14
CA LEU A 29 14.20 -24.63 40.03
C LEU A 29 15.10 -25.56 39.24
N LEU A 30 15.02 -26.86 39.41
CA LEU A 30 15.77 -27.84 38.60
C LEU A 30 15.34 -27.80 37.13
N ALA A 31 14.04 -27.74 36.88
CA ALA A 31 13.53 -27.58 35.50
C ALA A 31 14.02 -26.28 34.85
N ALA A 32 13.98 -25.16 35.59
CA ALA A 32 14.51 -23.87 35.12
C ALA A 32 16.03 -23.94 34.82
N ALA A 33 16.80 -24.61 35.67
CA ALA A 33 18.25 -24.82 35.46
C ALA A 33 18.53 -25.67 34.22
N VAL A 34 17.75 -26.74 34.00
CA VAL A 34 17.87 -27.55 32.76
C VAL A 34 17.54 -26.70 31.52
N LEU A 35 16.43 -25.96 31.55
CA LEU A 35 16.06 -25.05 30.45
C LEU A 35 17.18 -24.02 30.17
N TRP A 36 17.75 -23.47 31.26
CA TRP A 36 18.86 -22.53 31.14
C TRP A 36 20.10 -23.18 30.52
N PHE A 37 20.43 -24.40 30.88
CA PHE A 37 21.59 -25.16 30.37
C PHE A 37 21.43 -25.51 28.87
N VAL A 38 20.22 -25.84 28.41
CA VAL A 38 19.94 -26.11 26.98
C VAL A 38 19.72 -24.84 26.15
N GLY A 39 19.99 -23.66 26.71
CA GLY A 39 19.95 -22.39 25.99
C GLY A 39 18.55 -21.78 25.87
N VAL A 40 17.54 -22.28 26.58
CA VAL A 40 16.20 -21.66 26.57
C VAL A 40 16.23 -20.34 27.34
N ARG A 41 15.82 -19.27 26.71
CA ARG A 41 15.82 -17.90 27.27
C ARG A 41 14.48 -17.22 27.04
N TYR A 42 14.29 -16.19 27.85
CA TYR A 42 13.25 -15.20 27.66
C TYR A 42 13.92 -13.87 27.25
N VAL A 43 13.54 -13.34 26.09
CA VAL A 43 14.07 -12.07 25.55
C VAL A 43 12.90 -11.16 25.26
N SER A 44 13.02 -9.87 25.54
CA SER A 44 12.01 -8.86 25.24
C SER A 44 12.61 -7.70 24.45
N SER A 45 11.80 -7.13 23.56
CA SER A 45 12.10 -5.94 22.76
C SER A 45 10.84 -5.11 22.61
N THR A 46 10.98 -3.88 22.13
CA THR A 46 9.85 -3.02 21.78
C THR A 46 10.02 -2.56 20.34
N ALA A 47 9.01 -2.77 19.51
CA ALA A 47 8.97 -2.32 18.13
C ALA A 47 8.82 -0.80 18.05
N ALA A 48 9.21 -0.19 16.92
CA ALA A 48 9.11 1.26 16.71
C ALA A 48 7.67 1.80 16.83
N ASN A 49 6.67 0.96 16.55
CA ASN A 49 5.24 1.27 16.72
C ASN A 49 4.74 1.10 18.17
N GLY A 50 5.64 0.91 19.14
CA GLY A 50 5.32 0.70 20.56
C GLY A 50 4.85 -0.72 20.92
N LEU A 51 4.81 -1.65 19.97
CA LEU A 51 4.43 -3.04 20.22
C LEU A 51 5.53 -3.75 21.00
N SER A 52 5.22 -4.29 22.21
CA SER A 52 6.15 -5.11 22.96
C SER A 52 6.19 -6.52 22.38
N VAL A 53 7.41 -7.02 22.19
CA VAL A 53 7.71 -8.32 21.61
C VAL A 53 8.45 -9.16 22.65
N ARG A 54 8.00 -10.39 22.89
CA ARG A 54 8.58 -11.32 23.86
C ARG A 54 8.88 -12.65 23.18
N PHE A 55 10.10 -13.07 23.25
CA PHE A 55 10.56 -14.37 22.74
C PHE A 55 10.74 -15.36 23.89
N PHE A 56 10.28 -16.57 23.68
CA PHE A 56 10.56 -17.71 24.53
C PHE A 56 11.03 -18.88 23.67
N GLY A 57 12.29 -19.31 23.88
CA GLY A 57 12.87 -20.39 23.10
C GLY A 57 14.37 -20.48 23.22
N ILE A 58 14.98 -21.21 22.32
CA ILE A 58 16.43 -21.43 22.24
C ILE A 58 17.08 -20.18 21.64
N VAL A 59 18.14 -19.70 22.27
CA VAL A 59 19.04 -18.68 21.75
C VAL A 59 20.36 -19.31 21.27
N ASP A 60 21.03 -18.65 20.34
CA ASP A 60 22.35 -19.03 19.90
C ASP A 60 23.46 -18.59 20.89
N LYS A 61 24.72 -18.79 20.52
CA LYS A 61 25.90 -18.44 21.34
C LYS A 61 26.03 -16.93 21.59
N THR A 62 25.40 -16.10 20.78
CA THR A 62 25.40 -14.63 20.90
C THR A 62 24.22 -14.13 21.74
N GLY A 63 23.28 -15.02 22.10
CA GLY A 63 22.03 -14.70 22.78
C GLY A 63 20.89 -14.29 21.83
N ALA A 64 21.09 -14.41 20.53
CA ALA A 64 20.04 -14.12 19.55
C ALA A 64 19.03 -15.28 19.46
N PRO A 65 17.73 -14.99 19.23
CA PRO A 65 16.69 -16.00 19.01
C PRO A 65 17.06 -16.98 17.90
N SER A 66 16.99 -18.29 18.19
CA SER A 66 17.31 -19.37 17.24
C SER A 66 16.05 -20.17 16.88
N ARG A 67 15.32 -20.68 17.87
CA ARG A 67 14.05 -21.40 17.67
C ARG A 67 13.13 -21.22 18.86
N GLY A 68 11.89 -20.81 18.60
CA GLY A 68 10.94 -20.62 19.68
C GLY A 68 9.66 -19.95 19.26
N VAL A 69 8.98 -19.33 20.23
CA VAL A 69 7.73 -18.59 20.02
C VAL A 69 7.92 -17.13 20.39
N ILE A 70 7.52 -16.27 19.48
CA ILE A 70 7.41 -14.83 19.69
C ILE A 70 5.96 -14.52 20.08
N ARG A 71 5.78 -13.68 21.09
CA ARG A 71 4.48 -13.16 21.52
C ARG A 71 4.50 -11.64 21.44
N TYR A 72 3.48 -11.10 20.80
CA TYR A 72 3.27 -9.67 20.63
C TYR A 72 2.24 -9.16 21.67
N SER A 73 2.37 -7.90 22.09
CA SER A 73 1.47 -7.31 23.11
C SER A 73 0.00 -7.21 22.65
N ASN A 74 -0.26 -7.27 21.34
CA ASN A 74 -1.62 -7.34 20.77
C ASN A 74 -2.24 -8.76 20.81
N GLY A 75 -1.56 -9.74 21.46
CA GLY A 75 -2.02 -11.12 21.55
C GLY A 75 -1.60 -12.04 20.42
N MET A 76 -1.03 -11.51 19.33
CA MET A 76 -0.51 -12.31 18.22
C MET A 76 0.70 -13.13 18.67
N THR A 77 0.88 -14.30 18.08
CA THR A 77 2.07 -15.14 18.28
C THR A 77 2.66 -15.53 16.95
N ALA A 78 3.97 -15.83 16.93
CA ALA A 78 4.64 -16.41 15.78
C ALA A 78 5.61 -17.52 16.23
N LYS A 79 5.73 -18.57 15.42
CA LYS A 79 6.79 -19.57 15.54
C LYS A 79 7.97 -19.08 14.73
N TYR A 80 9.16 -19.12 15.33
CA TYR A 80 10.40 -18.69 14.69
C TYR A 80 11.41 -19.84 14.61
N ASP A 81 12.06 -19.97 13.45
CA ASP A 81 13.19 -20.85 13.22
C ASP A 81 14.28 -20.11 12.40
N ALA A 82 15.38 -19.77 13.06
CA ALA A 82 16.49 -19.04 12.44
C ALA A 82 17.21 -19.85 11.35
N SER A 83 17.12 -21.20 11.38
CA SER A 83 17.74 -22.04 10.35
C SER A 83 17.10 -21.87 8.98
N THR A 84 15.83 -21.44 8.94
CA THR A 84 15.06 -21.15 7.72
C THR A 84 14.81 -19.66 7.53
N GLY A 85 15.06 -18.82 8.57
CA GLY A 85 14.70 -17.40 8.58
C GLY A 85 13.18 -17.15 8.56
N ARG A 86 12.38 -18.15 8.99
CA ARG A 86 10.93 -18.16 8.82
C ARG A 86 10.19 -17.88 10.13
N LEU A 87 9.18 -16.99 10.04
CA LEU A 87 8.16 -16.78 11.06
C LEU A 87 6.79 -17.23 10.54
N GLU A 88 6.10 -18.06 11.31
CA GLU A 88 4.72 -18.44 11.06
C GLU A 88 3.82 -17.80 12.12
N TYR A 89 3.04 -16.81 11.71
CA TYR A 89 2.13 -16.07 12.59
C TYR A 89 0.83 -16.84 12.86
N SER A 90 0.25 -16.64 14.04
CA SER A 90 -1.02 -17.28 14.44
C SER A 90 -2.22 -16.86 13.59
N ASN A 91 -2.15 -15.74 12.90
CA ASN A 91 -3.17 -15.29 11.93
C ASN A 91 -3.04 -15.98 10.58
N GLY A 92 -1.96 -16.73 10.34
CA GLY A 92 -1.67 -17.42 9.09
C GLY A 92 -0.72 -16.68 8.16
N ASP A 93 -0.23 -15.50 8.53
CA ASP A 93 0.83 -14.81 7.78
C ASP A 93 2.16 -15.55 7.93
N VAL A 94 3.02 -15.42 6.92
CA VAL A 94 4.35 -16.02 6.90
C VAL A 94 5.38 -14.96 6.52
N TRP A 95 6.43 -14.84 7.32
CA TRP A 95 7.61 -14.05 7.01
C TRP A 95 8.80 -14.95 6.70
N GLU A 96 9.58 -14.59 5.70
CA GLU A 96 10.87 -15.21 5.38
C GLU A 96 11.92 -14.10 5.18
N GLY A 97 12.93 -14.06 6.06
CA GLY A 97 13.96 -13.02 6.03
C GLY A 97 14.68 -12.86 7.37
N SER A 98 15.48 -11.81 7.45
CA SER A 98 16.28 -11.51 8.64
C SER A 98 15.45 -10.82 9.72
N LEU A 99 15.84 -11.04 10.98
CA LEU A 99 15.32 -10.32 12.14
C LEU A 99 16.44 -9.53 12.81
N SER A 100 16.12 -8.33 13.28
CA SER A 100 16.95 -7.56 14.19
C SER A 100 16.16 -7.25 15.46
N GLY A 101 16.61 -7.72 16.63
CA GLY A 101 15.86 -7.56 17.88
C GLY A 101 14.43 -8.14 17.83
N MET A 102 14.21 -9.23 17.11
CA MET A 102 12.92 -9.91 16.87
C MET A 102 11.94 -9.14 15.96
N LEU A 103 12.40 -8.10 15.29
CA LEU A 103 11.64 -7.32 14.32
C LEU A 103 12.15 -7.64 12.92
N LYS A 104 11.26 -7.66 11.92
CA LYS A 104 11.64 -7.81 10.51
C LYS A 104 12.57 -6.67 10.11
N SER A 105 13.72 -6.99 9.54
CA SER A 105 14.74 -6.01 9.16
C SER A 105 15.56 -6.51 7.98
N GLY A 106 15.94 -5.60 7.08
CA GLY A 106 16.63 -5.97 5.85
C GLY A 106 15.67 -6.51 4.79
N GLN A 107 16.17 -7.28 3.85
CA GLN A 107 15.35 -7.89 2.80
C GLN A 107 14.57 -9.11 3.30
N GLY A 108 13.36 -9.29 2.79
CA GLY A 108 12.55 -10.46 3.07
C GLY A 108 11.20 -10.44 2.36
N THR A 109 10.45 -11.53 2.57
CA THR A 109 9.11 -11.73 1.99
C THR A 109 8.09 -11.92 3.10
N LEU A 110 7.01 -11.15 3.09
CA LEU A 110 5.85 -11.31 3.94
C LEU A 110 4.67 -11.74 3.08
N ALA A 111 4.22 -12.97 3.27
CA ALA A 111 3.01 -13.50 2.67
C ALA A 111 1.87 -13.43 3.67
N HIS A 112 0.82 -12.67 3.34
CA HIS A 112 -0.38 -12.58 4.13
C HIS A 112 -1.34 -13.72 3.83
N LYS A 113 -2.10 -14.14 4.83
CA LYS A 113 -3.10 -15.20 4.67
C LYS A 113 -4.18 -14.88 3.62
N ASN A 114 -4.48 -13.60 3.40
CA ASN A 114 -5.44 -13.15 2.38
C ASN A 114 -4.93 -13.32 0.93
N GLY A 115 -3.64 -13.66 0.74
CA GLY A 115 -2.99 -13.82 -0.54
C GLY A 115 -2.11 -12.65 -0.98
N ASP A 116 -2.09 -11.54 -0.23
CA ASP A 116 -1.13 -10.48 -0.49
C ASP A 116 0.30 -10.92 -0.19
N VAL A 117 1.26 -10.47 -1.00
CA VAL A 117 2.68 -10.76 -0.81
C VAL A 117 3.49 -9.48 -0.97
N TYR A 118 4.29 -9.15 0.05
CA TYR A 118 5.32 -8.12 -0.08
C TYR A 118 6.70 -8.77 -0.11
N THR A 119 7.55 -8.37 -1.04
CA THR A 119 8.97 -8.73 -1.10
C THR A 119 9.79 -7.45 -1.23
N GLY A 120 10.67 -7.19 -0.26
CA GLY A 120 11.43 -5.94 -0.24
C GLY A 120 12.16 -5.70 1.07
N TRP A 121 12.49 -4.43 1.29
CA TRP A 121 13.18 -3.99 2.49
C TRP A 121 12.23 -3.72 3.64
N PHE A 122 12.69 -4.07 4.85
CA PHE A 122 12.01 -3.81 6.12
C PHE A 122 12.93 -3.06 7.07
N GLN A 123 12.36 -2.16 7.83
CA GLN A 123 12.99 -1.54 8.99
C GLN A 123 12.03 -1.62 10.18
N ASN A 124 12.40 -2.38 11.22
CA ASN A 124 11.60 -2.53 12.44
C ASN A 124 10.14 -2.91 12.18
N ASP A 125 9.90 -3.97 11.42
CA ASP A 125 8.59 -4.50 10.99
C ASP A 125 7.84 -3.67 9.93
N VAL A 126 8.38 -2.53 9.47
CA VAL A 126 7.74 -1.62 8.54
C VAL A 126 8.37 -1.76 7.15
N PHE A 127 7.59 -1.70 6.08
CA PHE A 127 8.09 -1.62 4.70
C PHE A 127 8.85 -0.31 4.51
N GLU A 128 10.07 -0.42 3.98
CA GLU A 128 10.97 0.73 3.80
C GLU A 128 11.85 0.51 2.55
N GLY A 129 12.14 1.59 1.79
CA GLY A 129 12.99 1.48 0.61
C GLY A 129 12.31 0.76 -0.56
N ALA A 130 13.08 0.06 -1.40
CA ALA A 130 12.56 -0.61 -2.57
C ALA A 130 11.84 -1.93 -2.22
N GLY A 131 10.68 -2.16 -2.85
CA GLY A 131 9.92 -3.38 -2.64
C GLY A 131 8.84 -3.59 -3.70
N LYS A 132 8.36 -4.83 -3.76
CA LYS A 132 7.25 -5.26 -4.62
C LYS A 132 6.11 -5.77 -3.76
N TYR A 133 4.93 -5.21 -3.94
CA TYR A 133 3.70 -5.65 -3.30
C TYR A 133 2.77 -6.25 -4.36
N THR A 134 2.43 -7.51 -4.19
CA THR A 134 1.45 -8.21 -5.02
C THR A 134 0.18 -8.37 -4.21
N TYR A 135 -0.89 -7.76 -4.66
CA TYR A 135 -2.20 -7.83 -4.03
C TYR A 135 -2.92 -9.13 -4.41
N ALA A 136 -3.79 -9.61 -3.55
CA ALA A 136 -4.56 -10.83 -3.79
C ALA A 136 -5.52 -10.74 -4.99
N ASN A 137 -5.92 -9.52 -5.38
CA ASN A 137 -6.72 -9.25 -6.57
C ASN A 137 -5.92 -9.31 -7.88
N GLY A 138 -4.58 -9.45 -7.80
CA GLY A 138 -3.69 -9.53 -8.94
C GLY A 138 -2.97 -8.22 -9.28
N ASP A 139 -3.28 -7.11 -8.61
CA ASP A 139 -2.53 -5.87 -8.78
C ASP A 139 -1.09 -6.04 -8.27
N VAL A 140 -0.16 -5.31 -8.86
CA VAL A 140 1.25 -5.34 -8.47
C VAL A 140 1.80 -3.93 -8.40
N TYR A 141 2.30 -3.56 -7.23
CA TYR A 141 3.12 -2.35 -7.08
C TYR A 141 4.59 -2.75 -6.97
N ASP A 142 5.46 -2.09 -7.75
CA ASP A 142 6.92 -2.25 -7.71
C ASP A 142 7.54 -0.86 -7.61
N GLY A 143 8.13 -0.52 -6.46
CA GLY A 143 8.61 0.84 -6.23
C GLY A 143 9.10 1.09 -4.81
N ALA A 144 9.18 2.37 -4.46
CA ALA A 144 9.66 2.82 -3.17
C ALA A 144 8.54 2.80 -2.10
N PHE A 145 8.94 2.42 -0.88
CA PHE A 145 8.11 2.46 0.32
C PHE A 145 8.75 3.35 1.37
N ARG A 146 7.92 4.02 2.16
CA ARG A 146 8.29 4.74 3.38
C ARG A 146 7.18 4.58 4.40
N ASP A 147 7.56 4.27 5.66
CA ASP A 147 6.60 4.11 6.76
C ASP A 147 5.45 3.15 6.42
N GLY A 148 5.73 2.08 5.68
CA GLY A 148 4.77 1.06 5.28
C GLY A 148 3.86 1.41 4.12
N LYS A 149 4.04 2.58 3.48
CA LYS A 149 3.22 3.06 2.37
C LYS A 149 4.05 3.24 1.10
N GLN A 150 3.41 3.12 -0.06
CA GLN A 150 3.97 3.53 -1.34
C GLN A 150 4.35 5.01 -1.27
N ASN A 151 5.61 5.34 -1.56
CA ASN A 151 6.13 6.71 -1.45
C ASN A 151 7.38 6.87 -2.31
N GLY A 152 7.45 7.92 -3.13
CA GLY A 152 8.50 8.09 -4.12
C GLY A 152 8.08 7.56 -5.48
N THR A 153 8.99 7.02 -6.27
CA THR A 153 8.68 6.52 -7.62
C THR A 153 8.35 5.03 -7.60
N GLY A 154 7.43 4.63 -8.47
CA GLY A 154 7.04 3.24 -8.62
C GLY A 154 6.14 3.01 -9.83
N THR A 155 5.86 1.73 -10.08
CA THR A 155 4.91 1.26 -11.10
C THR A 155 3.82 0.45 -10.42
N LEU A 156 2.56 0.77 -10.68
CA LEU A 156 1.39 0.00 -10.30
C LEU A 156 0.81 -0.62 -11.57
N THR A 157 0.80 -1.94 -11.66
CA THR A 157 0.15 -2.69 -12.73
C THR A 157 -1.12 -3.30 -12.15
N CYS A 158 -2.27 -2.96 -12.70
CA CYS A 158 -3.56 -3.46 -12.26
C CYS A 158 -3.92 -4.79 -12.95
N ALA A 159 -4.77 -5.59 -12.33
CA ALA A 159 -5.20 -6.88 -12.86
C ALA A 159 -6.00 -6.76 -14.17
N ASP A 160 -6.62 -5.60 -14.42
CA ASP A 160 -7.33 -5.28 -15.66
C ASP A 160 -6.39 -4.96 -16.84
N GLY A 161 -5.07 -4.87 -16.60
CA GLY A 161 -4.04 -4.52 -17.58
C GLY A 161 -3.72 -3.04 -17.65
N SER A 162 -4.35 -2.18 -16.85
CA SER A 162 -3.93 -0.78 -16.73
C SER A 162 -2.62 -0.67 -15.94
N GLU A 163 -1.86 0.40 -16.22
CA GLU A 163 -0.55 0.62 -15.60
C GLU A 163 -0.32 2.10 -15.30
N TYR A 164 0.10 2.40 -14.08
CA TYR A 164 0.64 3.70 -13.73
C TYR A 164 2.14 3.62 -13.45
N SER A 165 2.91 4.54 -14.00
CA SER A 165 4.33 4.71 -13.68
C SER A 165 4.59 6.18 -13.36
N GLY A 166 5.03 6.46 -12.13
CA GLY A 166 5.20 7.83 -11.67
C GLY A 166 5.46 7.96 -10.18
N SER A 167 5.07 9.11 -9.65
CA SER A 167 5.27 9.47 -8.25
C SER A 167 4.10 9.06 -7.37
N PHE A 168 4.44 8.59 -6.16
CA PHE A 168 3.49 8.21 -5.10
C PHE A 168 3.79 8.99 -3.83
N LYS A 169 2.75 9.30 -3.09
CA LYS A 169 2.82 9.89 -1.75
C LYS A 169 1.75 9.29 -0.85
N ASP A 170 2.17 8.71 0.27
CA ASP A 170 1.28 8.09 1.27
C ASP A 170 0.30 7.07 0.70
N GLY A 171 0.72 6.32 -0.34
CA GLY A 171 -0.08 5.29 -1.00
C GLY A 171 -1.00 5.79 -2.10
N LYS A 172 -0.86 7.04 -2.53
CA LYS A 172 -1.65 7.67 -3.59
C LYS A 172 -0.77 8.14 -4.74
N LEU A 173 -1.33 8.20 -5.95
CA LEU A 173 -0.70 8.89 -7.08
C LEU A 173 -0.61 10.39 -6.74
N ASP A 174 0.61 10.93 -6.72
CA ASP A 174 0.85 12.33 -6.33
C ASP A 174 2.17 12.80 -6.93
N GLY A 175 2.11 13.82 -7.77
CA GLY A 175 3.21 14.31 -8.61
C GLY A 175 3.05 13.89 -10.06
N THR A 176 4.13 13.83 -10.82
CA THR A 176 4.10 13.52 -12.25
C THR A 176 4.06 12.01 -12.51
N GLY A 177 3.32 11.61 -13.53
CA GLY A 177 3.25 10.21 -13.95
C GLY A 177 2.58 9.98 -15.29
N THR A 178 2.66 8.73 -15.76
CA THR A 178 1.96 8.23 -16.93
C THR A 178 1.00 7.13 -16.50
N PHE A 179 -0.27 7.27 -16.85
CA PHE A 179 -1.30 6.25 -16.66
C PHE A 179 -1.71 5.70 -18.02
N LYS A 180 -1.52 4.42 -18.24
CA LYS A 180 -1.97 3.69 -19.41
C LYS A 180 -3.20 2.87 -19.01
N TYR A 181 -4.34 3.20 -19.57
CA TYR A 181 -5.59 2.50 -19.34
C TYR A 181 -5.67 1.19 -20.12
N ALA A 182 -6.51 0.27 -19.67
CA ALA A 182 -6.68 -1.05 -20.29
C ALA A 182 -7.20 -0.95 -21.75
N ASP A 183 -7.93 0.10 -22.09
CA ASP A 183 -8.43 0.38 -23.45
C ASP A 183 -7.33 0.92 -24.39
N GLY A 184 -6.13 1.19 -23.89
CA GLY A 184 -5.01 1.76 -24.62
C GLY A 184 -4.92 3.29 -24.58
N THR A 185 -5.85 3.99 -23.95
CA THR A 185 -5.75 5.42 -23.63
C THR A 185 -4.55 5.67 -22.72
N VAL A 186 -3.81 6.77 -22.96
CA VAL A 186 -2.64 7.13 -22.16
C VAL A 186 -2.80 8.56 -21.68
N TYR A 187 -2.68 8.74 -20.36
CA TYR A 187 -2.52 10.07 -19.75
C TYR A 187 -1.09 10.25 -19.27
N THR A 188 -0.50 11.42 -19.53
CA THR A 188 0.78 11.83 -18.97
C THR A 188 0.64 13.25 -18.42
N GLY A 189 0.92 13.44 -17.13
CA GLY A 189 0.73 14.74 -16.50
C GLY A 189 0.85 14.68 -14.98
N ASP A 190 0.25 15.68 -14.33
CA ASP A 190 0.26 15.83 -12.89
C ASP A 190 -0.91 15.09 -12.24
N PHE A 191 -0.64 14.52 -11.06
CA PHE A 191 -1.61 13.90 -10.17
C PHE A 191 -1.55 14.53 -8.79
N VAL A 192 -2.70 14.70 -8.15
CA VAL A 192 -2.84 15.07 -6.74
C VAL A 192 -3.85 14.15 -6.11
N ALA A 193 -3.39 13.35 -5.14
CA ALA A 193 -4.24 12.44 -4.35
C ALA A 193 -5.15 11.54 -5.22
N ASP A 194 -4.55 10.88 -6.23
CA ASP A 194 -5.14 9.96 -7.20
C ASP A 194 -5.88 10.61 -8.38
N MET A 195 -6.08 11.92 -8.37
CA MET A 195 -6.79 12.67 -9.43
C MET A 195 -5.82 13.37 -10.36
N ARG A 196 -6.14 13.41 -11.67
CA ARG A 196 -5.44 14.24 -12.65
C ARG A 196 -5.65 15.71 -12.30
N GLU A 197 -4.57 16.46 -12.21
CA GLU A 197 -4.57 17.86 -11.80
C GLU A 197 -3.49 18.62 -12.60
N GLY A 198 -3.62 19.95 -12.74
CA GLY A 198 -2.59 20.76 -13.40
C GLY A 198 -2.49 20.51 -14.89
N LYS A 199 -1.27 20.41 -15.41
CA LYS A 199 -1.02 20.21 -16.85
C LYS A 199 -0.91 18.73 -17.20
N GLY A 200 -1.52 18.36 -18.32
CA GLY A 200 -1.42 16.98 -18.81
C GLY A 200 -1.78 16.81 -20.27
N GLU A 201 -1.49 15.63 -20.76
CA GLU A 201 -1.80 15.14 -22.09
C GLU A 201 -2.58 13.83 -21.98
N ILE A 202 -3.69 13.71 -22.70
CA ILE A 202 -4.35 12.43 -22.98
C ILE A 202 -4.20 12.11 -24.48
N VAL A 203 -3.79 10.88 -24.78
CA VAL A 203 -3.93 10.26 -26.09
C VAL A 203 -4.95 9.15 -25.93
N PHE A 204 -6.13 9.34 -26.52
CA PHE A 204 -7.23 8.38 -26.46
C PHE A 204 -6.99 7.17 -27.37
N SER A 205 -7.60 6.06 -27.07
CA SER A 205 -7.49 4.82 -27.85
C SER A 205 -8.01 4.96 -29.29
N ASN A 206 -8.93 5.91 -29.55
CA ASN A 206 -9.43 6.24 -30.88
C ASN A 206 -8.48 7.14 -31.71
N GLY A 207 -7.36 7.59 -31.12
CA GLY A 207 -6.37 8.47 -31.74
C GLY A 207 -6.58 9.96 -31.49
N ASP A 208 -7.62 10.35 -30.78
CA ASP A 208 -7.79 11.75 -30.35
C ASP A 208 -6.71 12.11 -29.32
N ARG A 209 -6.42 13.40 -29.20
CA ARG A 209 -5.42 13.91 -28.29
C ARG A 209 -5.87 15.21 -27.63
N TYR A 210 -5.73 15.29 -26.31
CA TYR A 210 -5.90 16.53 -25.56
C TYR A 210 -4.59 16.91 -24.85
N VAL A 211 -4.25 18.19 -24.89
CA VAL A 211 -3.15 18.78 -24.10
C VAL A 211 -3.69 20.04 -23.45
N GLY A 212 -3.64 20.12 -22.12
CA GLY A 212 -4.18 21.29 -21.43
C GLY A 212 -4.26 21.11 -19.93
N ASP A 213 -5.14 21.91 -19.34
CA ASP A 213 -5.38 21.94 -17.91
C ASP A 213 -6.38 20.87 -17.46
N PHE A 214 -6.10 20.27 -16.29
CA PHE A 214 -6.96 19.33 -15.59
C PHE A 214 -7.23 19.84 -14.18
N LYS A 215 -8.44 19.56 -13.69
CA LYS A 215 -8.83 19.81 -12.32
C LYS A 215 -9.80 18.73 -11.84
N GLY A 216 -9.35 17.91 -10.86
CA GLY A 216 -10.16 16.83 -10.32
C GLY A 216 -10.66 15.88 -11.41
N ASP A 217 -9.74 15.35 -12.25
CA ASP A 217 -9.98 14.42 -13.36
C ASP A 217 -10.69 14.98 -14.61
N VAL A 218 -11.16 16.22 -14.58
CA VAL A 218 -11.83 16.84 -15.72
C VAL A 218 -10.92 17.84 -16.44
N ARG A 219 -11.09 17.97 -17.78
CA ARG A 219 -10.47 19.04 -18.55
C ARG A 219 -11.14 20.35 -18.16
N GLU A 220 -10.35 21.28 -17.60
CA GLU A 220 -10.82 22.55 -17.07
C GLU A 220 -9.77 23.62 -17.34
N GLY A 221 -10.14 24.80 -17.83
CA GLY A 221 -9.20 25.86 -18.18
C GLY A 221 -8.78 25.79 -19.65
N SER A 222 -7.51 26.07 -19.96
CA SER A 222 -7.04 26.18 -21.35
C SER A 222 -6.49 24.85 -21.87
N GLY A 223 -6.83 24.52 -23.13
CA GLY A 223 -6.33 23.30 -23.76
C GLY A 223 -6.47 23.27 -25.28
N THR A 224 -5.85 22.26 -25.83
CA THR A 224 -5.94 21.90 -27.24
C THR A 224 -6.47 20.48 -27.36
N TYR A 225 -7.56 20.31 -28.07
CA TYR A 225 -8.08 19.01 -28.47
C TYR A 225 -7.84 18.80 -29.97
N THR A 226 -7.29 17.67 -30.33
CA THR A 226 -7.06 17.28 -31.72
C THR A 226 -7.75 15.95 -31.96
N TRP A 227 -8.72 15.91 -32.83
CA TRP A 227 -9.40 14.68 -33.24
C TRP A 227 -8.53 13.86 -34.19
N ALA A 228 -8.73 12.57 -34.23
CA ALA A 228 -8.01 11.65 -35.11
C ALA A 228 -8.23 11.97 -36.61
N ASN A 229 -9.34 12.62 -36.97
CA ASN A 229 -9.65 13.06 -38.34
C ASN A 229 -8.94 14.37 -38.73
N GLY A 230 -8.12 14.95 -37.82
CA GLY A 230 -7.36 16.18 -38.03
C GLY A 230 -8.08 17.47 -37.69
N GLU A 231 -9.32 17.42 -37.20
CA GLU A 231 -9.96 18.57 -36.56
C GLU A 231 -9.20 19.02 -35.33
N LYS A 232 -9.31 20.30 -34.95
CA LYS A 232 -8.60 20.84 -33.81
C LYS A 232 -9.42 21.93 -33.12
N TYR A 233 -9.47 21.91 -31.80
CA TYR A 233 -9.95 23.02 -30.98
C TYR A 233 -8.83 23.50 -30.06
N GLU A 234 -8.65 24.82 -29.99
CA GLU A 234 -7.73 25.52 -29.10
C GLU A 234 -8.52 26.58 -28.34
N GLY A 235 -8.72 26.39 -27.02
CA GLY A 235 -9.55 27.31 -26.26
C GLY A 235 -9.79 26.86 -24.84
N GLU A 236 -10.86 27.40 -24.25
CA GLU A 236 -11.25 27.11 -22.87
C GLU A 236 -12.09 25.84 -22.79
N PHE A 237 -11.89 25.08 -21.72
CA PHE A 237 -12.67 23.90 -21.35
C PHE A 237 -13.31 24.11 -19.98
N ARG A 238 -14.51 23.58 -19.81
CA ARG A 238 -15.22 23.49 -18.55
C ARG A 238 -15.95 22.17 -18.48
N GLY A 239 -15.65 21.37 -17.42
CA GLY A 239 -16.32 20.08 -17.22
C GLY A 239 -16.19 19.16 -18.45
N ASN A 240 -14.98 19.05 -19.01
CA ASN A 240 -14.63 18.30 -20.22
C ASN A 240 -15.13 18.87 -21.56
N LEU A 241 -15.98 19.88 -21.57
CA LEU A 241 -16.58 20.44 -22.78
C LEU A 241 -15.85 21.72 -23.24
N MET A 242 -15.81 21.96 -24.57
CA MET A 242 -15.39 23.24 -25.13
C MET A 242 -16.31 24.34 -24.58
N ASN A 243 -15.72 25.40 -24.03
CA ASN A 243 -16.47 26.47 -23.39
C ASN A 243 -15.67 27.79 -23.53
N GLY A 244 -16.36 28.93 -23.44
CA GLY A 244 -15.68 30.23 -23.54
C GLY A 244 -15.11 30.52 -24.91
N LYS A 245 -14.03 31.29 -24.98
CA LYS A 245 -13.38 31.68 -26.24
C LYS A 245 -12.49 30.54 -26.75
N GLY A 246 -12.55 30.31 -28.08
CA GLY A 246 -11.71 29.29 -28.69
C GLY A 246 -11.65 29.39 -30.22
N VAL A 247 -10.72 28.66 -30.78
CA VAL A 247 -10.49 28.53 -32.22
C VAL A 247 -10.72 27.08 -32.64
N TYR A 248 -11.66 26.84 -33.51
CA TYR A 248 -11.92 25.52 -34.09
C TYR A 248 -11.45 25.46 -35.55
N THR A 249 -10.65 24.48 -35.86
CA THR A 249 -10.18 24.19 -37.22
C THR A 249 -10.90 22.96 -37.75
N PHE A 250 -11.71 23.15 -38.77
CA PHE A 250 -12.43 22.07 -39.47
C PHE A 250 -11.53 21.27 -40.41
N PRO A 251 -11.97 20.07 -40.84
CA PRO A 251 -11.29 19.36 -41.90
C PRO A 251 -11.15 20.23 -43.14
N GLY A 252 -9.99 20.22 -43.77
CA GLY A 252 -9.70 21.09 -44.95
C GLY A 252 -9.24 22.52 -44.61
N GLY A 253 -9.04 22.83 -43.29
CA GLY A 253 -8.36 24.06 -42.87
C GLY A 253 -9.28 25.29 -42.66
N ARG A 254 -10.58 25.17 -42.83
CA ARG A 254 -11.52 26.26 -42.44
C ARG A 254 -11.42 26.50 -40.94
N VAL A 255 -11.38 27.75 -40.52
CA VAL A 255 -11.23 28.14 -39.11
C VAL A 255 -12.48 28.90 -38.63
N TYR A 256 -12.94 28.63 -37.42
CA TYR A 256 -13.86 29.43 -36.66
C TYR A 256 -13.16 29.97 -35.41
N ASP A 257 -13.13 31.28 -35.22
CA ASP A 257 -12.63 31.95 -34.01
C ASP A 257 -13.83 32.64 -33.34
N GLY A 258 -14.23 32.18 -32.17
CA GLY A 258 -15.42 32.70 -31.50
C GLY A 258 -15.67 32.07 -30.15
N TYR A 259 -16.97 31.96 -29.82
CA TYR A 259 -17.38 31.46 -28.50
C TYR A 259 -18.03 30.09 -28.61
N PHE A 260 -17.83 29.31 -27.55
CA PHE A 260 -18.35 27.96 -27.36
C PHE A 260 -19.12 27.88 -26.03
N GLU A 261 -20.17 27.12 -26.00
CA GLU A 261 -20.94 26.81 -24.79
C GLU A 261 -21.34 25.34 -24.83
N ASN A 262 -20.94 24.59 -23.80
CA ASN A 262 -21.27 23.16 -23.66
C ASN A 262 -20.94 22.33 -24.91
N GLY A 263 -19.78 22.58 -25.52
CA GLY A 263 -19.29 21.85 -26.69
C GLY A 263 -19.77 22.33 -28.04
N VAL A 264 -20.66 23.33 -28.11
CA VAL A 264 -21.21 23.82 -29.37
C VAL A 264 -20.79 25.26 -29.68
N ILE A 265 -20.73 25.61 -30.96
CA ILE A 265 -20.45 26.97 -31.42
C ILE A 265 -21.67 27.87 -31.08
N VAL A 266 -21.39 28.97 -30.39
CA VAL A 266 -22.36 30.03 -30.14
C VAL A 266 -22.12 31.18 -31.12
N ARG A 267 -22.99 31.36 -32.12
CA ARG A 267 -22.93 32.50 -33.02
C ARG A 267 -23.61 33.68 -32.37
N THR A 268 -22.88 34.75 -32.10
CA THR A 268 -23.47 36.03 -31.74
C THR A 268 -23.87 36.76 -33.02
N ASP A 269 -25.07 37.28 -33.11
CA ASP A 269 -25.47 38.20 -34.14
C ASP A 269 -24.65 39.50 -34.05
N SER A 270 -24.58 40.27 -35.14
CA SER A 270 -23.79 41.51 -35.22
C SER A 270 -24.18 42.59 -34.20
N ASN A 271 -25.26 42.35 -33.38
CA ASN A 271 -25.81 43.26 -32.38
C ASN A 271 -25.57 42.82 -30.94
N GLY A 272 -24.84 41.69 -30.71
CA GLY A 272 -24.48 41.21 -29.35
C GLY A 272 -25.68 40.64 -28.56
N ALA A 273 -26.83 40.43 -29.17
CA ALA A 273 -27.96 39.73 -28.59
C ALA A 273 -27.78 38.23 -28.80
N GLY A 274 -27.98 37.46 -27.73
CA GLY A 274 -27.66 36.03 -27.64
C GLY A 274 -28.09 35.20 -28.85
N ALA A 275 -27.18 34.27 -29.18
CA ALA A 275 -27.24 33.44 -30.37
C ALA A 275 -28.45 32.52 -30.44
N THR A 276 -28.99 32.44 -31.66
CA THR A 276 -30.07 31.48 -31.97
C THR A 276 -29.67 30.37 -32.93
N ASP A 277 -28.44 30.42 -33.50
CA ASP A 277 -27.90 29.34 -34.35
C ASP A 277 -26.79 28.56 -33.63
N VAL A 278 -27.16 27.44 -33.06
CA VAL A 278 -26.25 26.46 -32.48
C VAL A 278 -25.87 25.49 -33.59
N ASP A 279 -24.59 25.47 -33.98
CA ASP A 279 -24.06 24.43 -34.87
C ASP A 279 -23.77 23.16 -34.08
N THR A 280 -24.70 22.21 -34.09
CA THR A 280 -24.61 20.93 -33.40
C THR A 280 -23.82 19.89 -34.19
N SER A 281 -23.20 20.25 -35.31
CA SER A 281 -22.42 19.32 -36.17
C SER A 281 -21.01 19.06 -35.72
N LEU A 282 -20.59 19.62 -34.58
CA LEU A 282 -19.26 19.36 -34.03
C LEU A 282 -19.19 17.96 -33.43
N PRO A 283 -18.05 17.23 -33.64
CA PRO A 283 -17.85 15.93 -33.03
C PRO A 283 -17.75 16.08 -31.51
N GLU A 284 -18.32 15.12 -30.79
CA GLU A 284 -18.18 15.04 -29.33
C GLU A 284 -16.69 14.90 -28.95
N THR A 285 -16.28 15.57 -27.89
CA THR A 285 -14.97 15.36 -27.28
C THR A 285 -15.06 14.08 -26.47
N GLY A 286 -14.46 12.99 -26.96
CA GLY A 286 -14.55 11.66 -26.36
C GLY A 286 -14.29 11.67 -24.83
N ASP A 287 -15.31 11.31 -24.06
CA ASP A 287 -15.31 11.38 -22.59
C ASP A 287 -15.38 10.02 -21.88
N THR A 288 -15.17 8.94 -22.59
CA THR A 288 -15.13 7.63 -21.96
C THR A 288 -13.71 7.22 -21.60
N VAL A 289 -13.10 7.92 -20.67
CA VAL A 289 -12.08 7.31 -19.82
C VAL A 289 -12.84 6.72 -18.64
N GLY A 290 -12.97 5.40 -18.61
CA GLY A 290 -13.84 4.69 -17.67
C GLY A 290 -13.66 5.11 -16.21
N ASP A 291 -14.78 5.09 -15.48
CA ASP A 291 -14.87 5.20 -14.03
C ASP A 291 -14.10 4.07 -13.34
#